data_733c6b4177fd80af137e19806febabf1
#
_entry.id   733c6b4177fd80af137e19806febabf1
#
_cell.length_a   1.000
_cell.length_b   1.000
_cell.length_c   1.000
_cell.angle_alpha   90.00
_cell.angle_beta   90.00
_cell.angle_gamma   90.00
#
_symmetry.space_group_name_H-M   'P 1'
#
loop_
_entity.id
_entity.type
_entity.pdbx_description
1 polymer ?
#
loop_
_entity_poly.entity_id
_entity_poly.type
_entity_poly.pdbx_seq_one_letter_code
_entity_poly.pdbx_strand_id
1 'polypeptide(L)'
;MSEAFDIAIIGGGPGGYSTALRAAELGKRVAMIERDATLGGTCLNRGCIPSKALISATHAIDSIRYAGELGISATINSIDYGTLHDYKKRIVDTMTQGLAGLLAHRGVTVFRGVASITGAARPITVHIAASADGQGVQRSVRSDVPEDIGPSYDITAQDVVLAMGSAPRQLPGETFRGAIIDSTRAMSMAMPHNAVIIGAGAIAAEFASMWNAAGCKVTMLIRKDRVLSGWDRRAGVTLTRELKRHGIDVIDRSTVTHIDTGVNMGALVHYTSAKDGGSTEHIAEGEFVLVAIGRDPLTSDGWIRDAGVTVDDHGFITTDGYGRTPVAGIWAVGDITEGHALAHRAFEQGIIAAESIAGLDPKPLDEDTIPQIVFSNPEAASVGLTATDAKQRSDLSDIKETVYPMMSNARMMMSGSGGSLSLVSGIRAQQPGVRVVLGVHMVAPVASDIIAEAEQLVGNHTPLSDAARLIHPHPTFSETLGETLLKADDRPLHTR
;
A
#
# COMPACT_ATOMS: atom_id res chain seq x y z
N MET A 1 -1.27 38.69 -14.28
CA MET A 1 -2.30 38.32 -13.27
C MET A 1 -2.19 36.85 -13.03
N SER A 2 -2.07 36.41 -11.78
CA SER A 2 -2.06 34.97 -11.45
C SER A 2 -3.39 34.34 -11.82
N GLU A 3 -3.36 33.12 -12.36
CA GLU A 3 -4.58 32.34 -12.66
C GLU A 3 -5.23 31.89 -11.35
N ALA A 4 -6.57 32.05 -11.24
CA ALA A 4 -7.32 31.73 -10.02
C ALA A 4 -8.10 30.43 -10.17
N PHE A 5 -8.07 29.60 -9.13
CA PHE A 5 -8.75 28.30 -9.03
C PHE A 5 -9.60 28.23 -7.76
N ASP A 6 -10.56 27.32 -7.74
CA ASP A 6 -11.25 26.97 -6.49
C ASP A 6 -10.34 26.11 -5.62
N ILE A 7 -9.66 25.15 -6.24
CA ILE A 7 -8.80 24.18 -5.55
C ILE A 7 -7.47 24.06 -6.30
N ALA A 8 -6.35 24.13 -5.56
CA ALA A 8 -5.03 23.70 -6.04
C ALA A 8 -4.60 22.43 -5.29
N ILE A 9 -4.09 21.45 -6.02
CA ILE A 9 -3.69 20.15 -5.47
C ILE A 9 -2.21 19.97 -5.73
N ILE A 10 -1.42 19.77 -4.65
CA ILE A 10 0.02 19.56 -4.71
C ILE A 10 0.31 18.06 -4.63
N GLY A 11 0.63 17.45 -5.78
CA GLY A 11 0.90 16.03 -5.97
C GLY A 11 -0.20 15.33 -6.76
N GLY A 12 0.18 14.64 -7.85
CA GLY A 12 -0.69 13.90 -8.77
C GLY A 12 -0.80 12.40 -8.48
N GLY A 13 -0.49 11.96 -7.24
CA GLY A 13 -0.67 10.60 -6.77
C GLY A 13 -2.13 10.25 -6.44
N PRO A 14 -2.39 9.05 -5.87
CA PRO A 14 -3.74 8.56 -5.55
C PRO A 14 -4.64 9.56 -4.85
N GLY A 15 -4.19 10.17 -3.77
CA GLY A 15 -4.98 11.18 -3.05
C GLY A 15 -5.22 12.44 -3.88
N GLY A 16 -4.20 12.90 -4.63
CA GLY A 16 -4.34 14.12 -5.45
C GLY A 16 -5.29 13.94 -6.62
N TYR A 17 -5.12 12.88 -7.42
CA TYR A 17 -6.00 12.73 -8.59
C TYR A 17 -7.43 12.33 -8.23
N SER A 18 -7.67 11.59 -7.15
CA SER A 18 -9.04 11.32 -6.68
C SER A 18 -9.73 12.62 -6.21
N THR A 19 -9.01 13.47 -5.46
CA THR A 19 -9.49 14.82 -5.12
C THR A 19 -9.83 15.63 -6.36
N ALA A 20 -8.93 15.66 -7.37
CA ALA A 20 -9.12 16.44 -8.57
C ALA A 20 -10.34 15.99 -9.37
N LEU A 21 -10.47 14.69 -9.58
CA LEU A 21 -11.58 14.11 -10.34
C LEU A 21 -12.92 14.38 -9.66
N ARG A 22 -12.99 14.19 -8.33
CA ARG A 22 -14.22 14.42 -7.58
C ARG A 22 -14.58 15.89 -7.50
N ALA A 23 -13.62 16.77 -7.25
CA ALA A 23 -13.83 18.21 -7.19
C ALA A 23 -14.29 18.77 -8.55
N ALA A 24 -13.67 18.34 -9.66
CA ALA A 24 -14.07 18.75 -11.00
C ALA A 24 -15.48 18.27 -11.35
N GLU A 25 -15.87 17.06 -10.95
CA GLU A 25 -17.24 16.55 -11.10
C GLU A 25 -18.26 17.41 -10.33
N LEU A 26 -17.87 17.93 -9.18
CA LEU A 26 -18.67 18.86 -8.35
C LEU A 26 -18.63 20.32 -8.88
N GLY A 27 -18.09 20.55 -10.07
CA GLY A 27 -18.08 21.85 -10.75
C GLY A 27 -17.01 22.80 -10.29
N LYS A 28 -16.01 22.37 -9.51
CA LYS A 28 -14.89 23.20 -9.07
C LYS A 28 -13.87 23.37 -10.19
N ARG A 29 -13.27 24.56 -10.27
CA ARG A 29 -12.12 24.84 -11.12
C ARG A 29 -10.85 24.36 -10.41
N VAL A 30 -10.20 23.31 -10.93
CA VAL A 30 -9.11 22.58 -10.27
C VAL A 30 -7.79 22.77 -10.99
N ALA A 31 -6.75 23.13 -10.24
CA ALA A 31 -5.35 23.02 -10.64
C ALA A 31 -4.69 21.84 -9.93
N MET A 32 -3.94 21.03 -10.66
CA MET A 32 -3.08 19.98 -10.10
C MET A 32 -1.62 20.25 -10.45
N ILE A 33 -0.74 20.20 -9.47
CA ILE A 33 0.68 20.39 -9.67
C ILE A 33 1.42 19.10 -9.37
N GLU A 34 2.15 18.56 -10.37
CA GLU A 34 2.93 17.32 -10.26
C GLU A 34 4.39 17.58 -10.68
N ARG A 35 5.32 17.12 -9.86
CA ARG A 35 6.75 17.27 -10.12
C ARG A 35 7.32 16.23 -11.10
N ASP A 36 6.71 15.03 -11.12
CA ASP A 36 7.14 13.93 -11.98
C ASP A 36 6.66 14.15 -13.43
N ALA A 37 7.31 13.51 -14.37
CA ALA A 37 6.95 13.61 -15.80
C ALA A 37 5.55 13.05 -16.11
N THR A 38 5.08 12.12 -15.30
CA THR A 38 3.80 11.42 -15.47
C THR A 38 2.97 11.48 -14.19
N LEU A 39 1.67 11.58 -14.34
CA LEU A 39 0.70 11.52 -13.24
C LEU A 39 0.61 10.11 -12.63
N GLY A 40 -0.02 9.99 -11.47
CA GLY A 40 -0.26 8.72 -10.79
C GLY A 40 0.67 8.45 -9.59
N GLY A 41 1.67 9.33 -9.38
CA GLY A 41 2.57 9.29 -8.22
C GLY A 41 3.29 7.95 -8.06
N THR A 42 3.61 7.60 -6.82
CA THR A 42 4.30 6.33 -6.51
C THR A 42 3.49 5.11 -6.97
N CYS A 43 2.19 5.09 -6.77
CA CYS A 43 1.35 3.92 -7.03
C CYS A 43 1.41 3.47 -8.50
N LEU A 44 1.14 4.37 -9.45
CA LEU A 44 1.12 4.01 -10.88
C LEU A 44 2.52 3.84 -11.46
N ASN A 45 3.49 4.68 -11.05
CA ASN A 45 4.78 4.77 -11.72
C ASN A 45 5.86 3.84 -11.14
N ARG A 46 5.88 3.64 -9.80
CA ARG A 46 7.00 2.98 -9.09
C ARG A 46 6.58 2.23 -7.82
N GLY A 47 5.31 1.78 -7.74
CA GLY A 47 4.74 1.10 -6.58
C GLY A 47 3.78 0.00 -6.99
N CYS A 48 2.48 0.21 -6.73
CA CYS A 48 1.44 -0.80 -6.84
C CYS A 48 1.36 -1.45 -8.23
N ILE A 49 1.24 -0.64 -9.28
CA ILE A 49 1.00 -1.17 -10.64
C ILE A 49 2.22 -1.90 -11.20
N PRO A 50 3.43 -1.32 -11.21
CA PRO A 50 4.60 -2.05 -11.71
C PRO A 50 4.93 -3.30 -10.89
N SER A 51 4.75 -3.30 -9.56
CA SER A 51 4.98 -4.50 -8.74
C SER A 51 3.97 -5.60 -9.06
N LYS A 52 2.68 -5.29 -9.22
CA LYS A 52 1.65 -6.28 -9.54
C LYS A 52 1.81 -6.85 -10.95
N ALA A 53 2.29 -6.05 -11.90
CA ALA A 53 2.65 -6.54 -13.23
C ALA A 53 3.80 -7.59 -13.16
N LEU A 54 4.82 -7.35 -12.33
CA LEU A 54 5.91 -8.32 -12.12
C LEU A 54 5.43 -9.55 -11.35
N ILE A 55 4.62 -9.37 -10.29
CA ILE A 55 4.04 -10.47 -9.50
C ILE A 55 3.16 -11.39 -10.38
N SER A 56 2.36 -10.82 -11.30
CA SER A 56 1.57 -11.64 -12.23
C SER A 56 2.42 -12.58 -13.07
N ALA A 57 3.60 -12.13 -13.50
CA ALA A 57 4.54 -12.99 -14.23
C ALA A 57 5.14 -14.09 -13.35
N THR A 58 5.45 -13.78 -12.08
CA THR A 58 5.99 -14.78 -11.15
C THR A 58 4.95 -15.79 -10.71
N HIS A 59 3.67 -15.45 -10.66
CA HIS A 59 2.58 -16.43 -10.48
C HIS A 59 2.51 -17.45 -11.63
N ALA A 60 2.80 -17.03 -12.88
CA ALA A 60 2.89 -17.96 -14.00
C ALA A 60 4.07 -18.93 -13.83
N ILE A 61 5.21 -18.45 -13.33
CA ILE A 61 6.38 -19.29 -13.01
C ILE A 61 6.03 -20.34 -11.92
N ASP A 62 5.39 -19.91 -10.84
CA ASP A 62 4.96 -20.79 -9.77
C ASP A 62 3.95 -21.85 -10.25
N SER A 63 3.02 -21.45 -11.14
CA SER A 63 2.05 -22.38 -11.76
C SER A 63 2.76 -23.48 -12.57
N ILE A 64 3.82 -23.13 -13.32
CA ILE A 64 4.63 -24.12 -14.08
C ILE A 64 5.35 -25.08 -13.12
N ARG A 65 5.90 -24.59 -12.02
CA ARG A 65 6.57 -25.42 -11.01
C ARG A 65 5.61 -26.39 -10.32
N TYR A 66 4.41 -25.93 -10.03
CA TYR A 66 3.35 -26.73 -9.42
C TYR A 66 2.75 -27.76 -10.38
N ALA A 67 2.86 -27.54 -11.69
CA ALA A 67 2.27 -28.42 -12.72
C ALA A 67 2.69 -29.89 -12.59
N GLY A 68 3.90 -30.18 -12.09
CA GLY A 68 4.39 -31.52 -11.82
C GLY A 68 3.54 -32.33 -10.84
N GLU A 69 2.99 -31.67 -9.81
CA GLU A 69 2.08 -32.31 -8.84
C GLU A 69 0.73 -32.68 -9.47
N LEU A 70 0.37 -32.05 -10.58
CA LEU A 70 -0.83 -32.31 -11.38
C LEU A 70 -0.58 -33.34 -12.49
N GLY A 71 0.63 -33.91 -12.57
CA GLY A 71 1.03 -34.86 -13.63
C GLY A 71 1.40 -34.17 -14.96
N ILE A 72 1.59 -32.85 -14.98
CA ILE A 72 1.95 -32.08 -16.16
C ILE A 72 3.46 -31.83 -16.16
N SER A 73 4.17 -32.38 -17.17
CA SER A 73 5.60 -32.13 -17.36
C SER A 73 5.80 -30.80 -18.06
N ALA A 74 6.38 -29.83 -17.36
CA ALA A 74 6.70 -28.50 -17.88
C ALA A 74 8.06 -28.03 -17.37
N THR A 75 8.80 -27.27 -18.19
CA THR A 75 10.10 -26.68 -17.85
C THR A 75 10.16 -25.22 -18.24
N ILE A 76 10.81 -24.41 -17.41
CA ILE A 76 11.14 -23.01 -17.73
C ILE A 76 12.54 -23.02 -18.31
N ASN A 77 12.65 -22.79 -19.61
CA ASN A 77 13.95 -22.78 -20.29
C ASN A 77 14.72 -21.47 -20.04
N SER A 78 14.01 -20.33 -20.01
CA SER A 78 14.59 -19.01 -19.73
C SER A 78 13.49 -18.03 -19.32
N ILE A 79 13.90 -16.97 -18.65
CA ILE A 79 13.06 -15.81 -18.36
C ILE A 79 13.71 -14.60 -19.08
N ASP A 80 13.00 -14.03 -20.04
CA ASP A 80 13.44 -12.81 -20.71
C ASP A 80 12.99 -11.59 -19.91
N TYR A 81 13.89 -11.06 -19.11
CA TYR A 81 13.63 -9.88 -18.29
C TYR A 81 13.38 -8.60 -19.09
N GLY A 82 13.94 -8.49 -20.31
CA GLY A 82 13.66 -7.38 -21.22
C GLY A 82 12.18 -7.34 -21.58
N THR A 83 11.66 -8.46 -22.08
CA THR A 83 10.23 -8.62 -22.41
C THR A 83 9.34 -8.40 -21.19
N LEU A 84 9.74 -8.87 -20.00
CA LEU A 84 8.99 -8.66 -18.76
C LEU A 84 8.94 -7.16 -18.36
N HIS A 85 10.06 -6.45 -18.50
CA HIS A 85 10.10 -5.00 -18.26
C HIS A 85 9.25 -4.22 -19.27
N ASP A 86 9.25 -4.61 -20.56
CA ASP A 86 8.41 -4.01 -21.58
C ASP A 86 6.91 -4.26 -21.29
N TYR A 87 6.55 -5.45 -20.82
CA TYR A 87 5.19 -5.75 -20.35
C TYR A 87 4.79 -4.82 -19.21
N LYS A 88 5.60 -4.74 -18.16
CA LYS A 88 5.37 -3.85 -17.02
C LYS A 88 5.22 -2.39 -17.48
N LYS A 89 6.16 -1.90 -18.35
CA LYS A 89 6.14 -0.54 -18.85
C LYS A 89 4.86 -0.24 -19.62
N ARG A 90 4.43 -1.14 -20.48
CA ARG A 90 3.19 -0.98 -21.26
C ARG A 90 1.96 -0.84 -20.36
N ILE A 91 1.87 -1.60 -19.25
CA ILE A 91 0.78 -1.47 -18.27
C ILE A 91 0.83 -0.10 -17.58
N VAL A 92 2.00 0.33 -17.13
CA VAL A 92 2.19 1.64 -16.47
C VAL A 92 1.85 2.77 -17.43
N ASP A 93 2.36 2.74 -18.66
CA ASP A 93 2.08 3.77 -19.67
C ASP A 93 0.57 3.86 -19.98
N THR A 94 -0.10 2.72 -20.14
CA THR A 94 -1.55 2.69 -20.37
C THR A 94 -2.33 3.34 -19.23
N MET A 95 -1.98 3.02 -17.97
CA MET A 95 -2.66 3.56 -16.80
C MET A 95 -2.41 5.06 -16.62
N THR A 96 -1.17 5.51 -16.81
CA THR A 96 -0.81 6.94 -16.65
C THR A 96 -1.39 7.82 -17.76
N GLN A 97 -1.40 7.32 -19.01
CA GLN A 97 -2.06 8.00 -20.14
C GLN A 97 -3.57 8.06 -19.95
N GLY A 98 -4.19 6.95 -19.51
CA GLY A 98 -5.62 6.92 -19.19
C GLY A 98 -6.01 7.94 -18.12
N LEU A 99 -5.21 8.05 -17.06
CA LEU A 99 -5.40 9.04 -16.00
C LEU A 99 -5.28 10.48 -16.53
N ALA A 100 -4.25 10.77 -17.32
CA ALA A 100 -4.06 12.09 -17.94
C ALA A 100 -5.25 12.47 -18.84
N GLY A 101 -5.71 11.54 -19.68
CA GLY A 101 -6.90 11.72 -20.52
C GLY A 101 -8.17 11.97 -19.71
N LEU A 102 -8.36 11.27 -18.60
CA LEU A 102 -9.51 11.45 -17.72
C LEU A 102 -9.52 12.83 -17.05
N LEU A 103 -8.39 13.28 -16.52
CA LEU A 103 -8.23 14.61 -15.91
C LEU A 103 -8.47 15.72 -16.93
N ALA A 104 -7.92 15.58 -18.15
CA ALA A 104 -8.15 16.51 -19.25
C ALA A 104 -9.62 16.57 -19.65
N HIS A 105 -10.31 15.42 -19.75
CA HIS A 105 -11.74 15.34 -20.04
C HIS A 105 -12.59 16.07 -18.98
N ARG A 106 -12.21 15.97 -17.70
CA ARG A 106 -12.85 16.66 -16.57
C ARG A 106 -12.46 18.14 -16.47
N GLY A 107 -11.57 18.64 -17.33
CA GLY A 107 -11.16 20.05 -17.38
C GLY A 107 -10.22 20.46 -16.24
N VAL A 108 -9.53 19.51 -15.62
CA VAL A 108 -8.47 19.80 -14.64
C VAL A 108 -7.28 20.43 -15.36
N THR A 109 -6.78 21.55 -14.85
CA THR A 109 -5.53 22.17 -15.33
C THR A 109 -4.36 21.48 -14.62
N VAL A 110 -3.48 20.85 -15.38
CA VAL A 110 -2.28 20.19 -14.83
C VAL A 110 -1.05 21.06 -15.08
N PHE A 111 -0.31 21.33 -14.02
CA PHE A 111 1.00 21.99 -14.06
C PHE A 111 2.07 20.95 -13.71
N ARG A 112 3.09 20.82 -14.57
CA ARG A 112 4.30 20.08 -14.25
C ARG A 112 5.32 21.02 -13.65
N GLY A 113 5.67 20.79 -12.39
CA GLY A 113 6.61 21.62 -11.64
C GLY A 113 6.61 21.27 -10.16
N VAL A 114 7.42 21.98 -9.40
CA VAL A 114 7.54 21.81 -7.95
C VAL A 114 6.77 22.95 -7.27
N ALA A 115 5.73 22.60 -6.52
CA ALA A 115 4.87 23.57 -5.86
C ALA A 115 5.32 23.89 -4.43
N SER A 116 5.09 25.10 -4.01
CA SER A 116 5.18 25.58 -2.62
C SER A 116 4.10 26.62 -2.32
N ILE A 117 3.64 26.70 -1.08
CA ILE A 117 2.76 27.78 -0.63
C ILE A 117 3.62 28.96 -0.24
N THR A 118 3.37 30.14 -0.84
CA THR A 118 4.08 31.40 -0.55
C THR A 118 3.22 32.42 0.18
N GLY A 119 1.91 32.19 0.25
CA GLY A 119 0.97 33.00 1.00
C GLY A 119 -0.22 32.18 1.43
N ALA A 120 -0.39 31.95 2.74
CA ALA A 120 -1.45 31.11 3.30
C ALA A 120 -2.79 31.85 3.51
N ALA A 121 -2.85 33.17 3.31
CA ALA A 121 -4.11 33.91 3.34
C ALA A 121 -4.98 33.59 2.13
N ARG A 122 -6.28 33.45 2.32
CA ARG A 122 -7.24 33.18 1.23
C ARG A 122 -7.49 34.41 0.38
N PRO A 123 -7.40 34.34 -0.96
CA PRO A 123 -6.96 33.18 -1.76
C PRO A 123 -5.47 32.86 -1.52
N ILE A 124 -5.19 31.58 -1.36
CA ILE A 124 -3.84 31.06 -1.07
C ILE A 124 -2.99 31.15 -2.34
N THR A 125 -1.74 31.64 -2.21
CA THR A 125 -0.80 31.72 -3.33
C THR A 125 0.09 30.48 -3.36
N VAL A 126 0.08 29.79 -4.51
CA VAL A 126 0.93 28.64 -4.79
C VAL A 126 1.93 29.02 -5.86
N HIS A 127 3.20 28.96 -5.50
CA HIS A 127 4.33 29.13 -6.41
C HIS A 127 4.69 27.80 -7.02
N ILE A 128 4.88 27.77 -8.34
CA ILE A 128 5.28 26.57 -9.11
C ILE A 128 6.62 26.89 -9.75
N ALA A 129 7.66 26.17 -9.35
CA ALA A 129 8.99 26.24 -9.96
C ALA A 129 9.19 25.13 -11.01
N ALA A 130 10.13 25.33 -11.92
CA ALA A 130 10.54 24.32 -12.89
C ALA A 130 10.94 23.01 -12.21
N SER A 131 10.72 21.89 -12.90
CA SER A 131 11.14 20.57 -12.44
C SER A 131 12.67 20.42 -12.44
N ALA A 132 13.18 19.44 -11.68
CA ALA A 132 14.63 19.21 -11.50
C ALA A 132 15.37 18.82 -12.80
N ASP A 133 14.66 18.42 -13.85
CA ASP A 133 15.21 18.12 -15.18
C ASP A 133 15.54 19.36 -16.03
N GLY A 134 15.33 20.57 -15.48
CA GLY A 134 15.63 21.84 -16.12
C GLY A 134 14.62 22.30 -17.17
N GLN A 135 13.52 21.56 -17.35
CA GLN A 135 12.41 22.05 -18.19
C GLN A 135 11.62 23.11 -17.41
N GLY A 136 11.14 24.14 -18.12
CA GLY A 136 10.24 25.13 -17.56
C GLY A 136 8.95 24.52 -17.01
N VAL A 137 8.13 25.33 -16.33
CA VAL A 137 6.81 24.89 -15.88
C VAL A 137 5.95 24.57 -17.09
N GLN A 138 5.46 23.33 -17.19
CA GLN A 138 4.59 22.89 -18.27
C GLN A 138 3.13 22.98 -17.79
N ARG A 139 2.26 23.57 -18.61
CA ARG A 139 0.83 23.67 -18.35
C ARG A 139 0.03 22.93 -19.41
N SER A 140 -0.92 22.09 -19.00
CA SER A 140 -1.86 21.45 -19.93
C SER A 140 -3.30 21.57 -19.45
N VAL A 141 -4.21 21.91 -20.37
CA VAL A 141 -5.66 22.00 -20.15
C VAL A 141 -6.34 21.43 -21.38
N ARG A 142 -7.06 20.31 -21.27
CA ARG A 142 -7.79 19.68 -22.38
C ARG A 142 -6.97 19.50 -23.66
N SER A 143 -5.65 19.55 -23.56
CA SER A 143 -4.71 19.46 -24.69
C SER A 143 -3.67 18.40 -24.38
N ASP A 144 -3.34 17.57 -25.37
CA ASP A 144 -2.29 16.57 -25.28
C ASP A 144 -0.88 17.17 -25.36
N VAL A 145 -0.77 18.46 -25.74
CA VAL A 145 0.51 19.16 -25.88
C VAL A 145 0.65 20.16 -24.73
N PRO A 146 1.55 19.90 -23.77
CA PRO A 146 1.84 20.85 -22.70
C PRO A 146 2.46 22.17 -23.24
N GLU A 147 2.05 23.30 -22.69
CA GLU A 147 2.61 24.63 -22.97
C GLU A 147 3.70 24.94 -21.94
N ASP A 148 4.88 25.34 -22.38
CA ASP A 148 5.94 25.88 -21.50
C ASP A 148 5.61 27.32 -21.17
N ILE A 149 5.40 27.60 -19.87
CA ILE A 149 5.01 28.92 -19.35
C ILE A 149 6.13 29.63 -18.60
N GLY A 150 7.37 29.11 -18.71
CA GLY A 150 8.59 29.73 -18.16
C GLY A 150 9.16 29.04 -16.92
N PRO A 151 10.17 29.64 -16.30
CA PRO A 151 10.91 29.02 -15.20
C PRO A 151 10.12 28.91 -13.90
N SER A 152 9.10 29.74 -13.72
CA SER A 152 8.20 29.73 -12.58
C SER A 152 6.86 30.35 -12.92
N TYR A 153 5.82 29.96 -12.18
CA TYR A 153 4.47 30.46 -12.35
C TYR A 153 3.72 30.51 -11.01
N ASP A 154 2.95 31.56 -10.77
CA ASP A 154 2.13 31.70 -9.57
C ASP A 154 0.64 31.54 -9.91
N ILE A 155 -0.05 30.74 -9.11
CA ILE A 155 -1.51 30.60 -9.13
C ILE A 155 -2.09 30.98 -7.76
N THR A 156 -3.39 31.25 -7.74
CA THR A 156 -4.13 31.41 -6.49
C THR A 156 -5.27 30.43 -6.40
N ALA A 157 -5.58 29.95 -5.19
CA ALA A 157 -6.70 29.04 -4.94
C ALA A 157 -7.44 29.39 -3.65
N GLN A 158 -8.73 29.07 -3.59
CA GLN A 158 -9.51 29.21 -2.35
C GLN A 158 -9.12 28.13 -1.34
N ASP A 159 -8.88 26.90 -1.82
CA ASP A 159 -8.43 25.76 -1.03
C ASP A 159 -7.20 25.11 -1.67
N VAL A 160 -6.28 24.60 -0.84
CA VAL A 160 -5.10 23.86 -1.26
C VAL A 160 -5.12 22.49 -0.61
N VAL A 161 -4.97 21.41 -1.41
CA VAL A 161 -4.88 20.05 -0.93
C VAL A 161 -3.46 19.54 -1.10
N LEU A 162 -2.82 19.22 0.01
CA LEU A 162 -1.49 18.62 0.06
C LEU A 162 -1.60 17.11 -0.14
N ALA A 163 -0.91 16.56 -1.16
CA ALA A 163 -0.95 15.16 -1.54
C ALA A 163 0.43 14.64 -2.01
N MET A 164 1.52 15.12 -1.38
CA MET A 164 2.89 14.88 -1.80
C MET A 164 3.37 13.44 -1.61
N GLY A 165 2.65 12.63 -0.81
CA GLY A 165 2.95 11.22 -0.63
C GLY A 165 4.17 10.95 0.25
N SER A 166 4.87 9.84 0.00
CA SER A 166 5.97 9.33 0.81
C SER A 166 7.14 8.82 -0.01
N ALA A 167 8.31 8.67 0.63
CA ALA A 167 9.52 8.07 0.06
C ALA A 167 9.95 6.81 0.85
N PRO A 168 10.70 5.88 0.25
CA PRO A 168 11.28 4.75 0.97
C PRO A 168 12.18 5.22 2.12
N ARG A 169 12.00 4.60 3.30
CA ARG A 169 12.82 4.89 4.47
C ARG A 169 14.20 4.26 4.35
N GLN A 170 15.22 5.05 4.59
CA GLN A 170 16.61 4.58 4.64
C GLN A 170 16.89 3.85 5.95
N LEU A 171 17.80 2.88 5.90
CA LEU A 171 18.33 2.29 7.12
C LEU A 171 19.23 3.33 7.82
N PRO A 172 19.12 3.52 9.15
CA PRO A 172 19.97 4.45 9.87
C PRO A 172 21.45 4.21 9.60
N GLY A 173 22.17 5.25 9.21
CA GLY A 173 23.60 5.19 8.86
C GLY A 173 23.90 4.75 7.42
N GLU A 174 22.92 4.30 6.65
CA GLU A 174 23.08 3.85 5.28
C GLU A 174 22.30 4.75 4.30
N THR A 175 22.77 4.78 3.05
CA THR A 175 22.08 5.49 1.96
C THR A 175 21.83 4.55 0.77
N PHE A 176 20.78 4.81 0.00
CA PHE A 176 20.53 4.06 -1.24
C PHE A 176 21.62 4.34 -2.27
N ARG A 177 22.55 3.41 -2.43
CA ARG A 177 23.68 3.48 -3.36
C ARG A 177 24.23 2.09 -3.69
N GLY A 178 24.79 1.93 -4.87
CA GLY A 178 25.45 0.66 -5.25
C GLY A 178 24.51 -0.54 -5.08
N ALA A 179 24.87 -1.47 -4.22
CA ALA A 179 24.09 -2.67 -3.92
C ALA A 179 22.94 -2.42 -2.93
N ILE A 180 22.91 -1.31 -2.19
CA ILE A 180 21.82 -0.94 -1.27
C ILE A 180 20.73 -0.23 -2.06
N ILE A 181 19.57 -0.86 -2.18
CA ILE A 181 18.49 -0.43 -3.06
C ILE A 181 17.17 -0.24 -2.33
N ASP A 182 16.33 0.63 -2.89
CA ASP A 182 14.93 0.77 -2.53
C ASP A 182 14.01 -0.05 -3.46
N SER A 183 12.71 -0.05 -3.17
CA SER A 183 11.70 -0.74 -3.98
C SER A 183 11.58 -0.17 -5.40
N THR A 184 11.86 1.10 -5.63
CA THR A 184 11.82 1.74 -6.95
C THR A 184 12.88 1.16 -7.87
N ARG A 185 14.12 1.10 -7.37
CA ARG A 185 15.24 0.51 -8.12
C ARG A 185 15.03 -1.00 -8.30
N ALA A 186 14.56 -1.70 -7.28
CA ALA A 186 14.31 -3.13 -7.32
C ALA A 186 13.31 -3.53 -8.43
N MET A 187 12.34 -2.67 -8.76
CA MET A 187 11.39 -2.90 -9.86
C MET A 187 11.92 -2.56 -11.25
N SER A 188 13.06 -1.86 -11.36
CA SER A 188 13.63 -1.40 -12.63
C SER A 188 14.85 -2.18 -13.07
N MET A 189 15.32 -3.13 -12.26
CA MET A 189 16.50 -3.96 -12.54
C MET A 189 16.11 -5.40 -12.90
N ALA A 190 17.04 -6.15 -13.49
CA ALA A 190 16.90 -7.60 -13.63
C ALA A 190 16.84 -8.26 -12.25
N MET A 191 16.12 -9.38 -12.14
CA MET A 191 16.02 -10.09 -10.88
C MET A 191 17.39 -10.68 -10.49
N PRO A 192 17.84 -10.50 -9.23
CA PRO A 192 19.13 -10.98 -8.76
C PRO A 192 19.16 -12.50 -8.61
N HIS A 193 20.37 -13.10 -8.59
CA HIS A 193 20.54 -14.52 -8.25
C HIS A 193 20.45 -14.76 -6.76
N ASN A 194 20.95 -13.81 -5.95
CA ASN A 194 20.76 -13.80 -4.51
C ASN A 194 20.52 -12.38 -4.00
N ALA A 195 19.72 -12.26 -2.96
CA ALA A 195 19.39 -10.95 -2.37
C ALA A 195 19.12 -11.06 -0.87
N VAL A 196 19.48 -9.99 -0.16
CA VAL A 196 19.08 -9.77 1.23
C VAL A 196 17.95 -8.74 1.25
N ILE A 197 16.86 -9.03 1.97
CA ILE A 197 15.75 -8.10 2.19
C ILE A 197 15.70 -7.74 3.66
N ILE A 198 15.86 -6.45 3.98
CA ILE A 198 15.74 -5.93 5.34
C ILE A 198 14.33 -5.37 5.51
N GLY A 199 13.51 -6.04 6.34
CA GLY A 199 12.13 -5.65 6.59
C GLY A 199 11.16 -6.83 6.66
N ALA A 200 9.99 -6.58 7.23
CA ALA A 200 8.97 -7.59 7.49
C ALA A 200 7.55 -7.16 7.06
N GLY A 201 7.42 -6.01 6.40
CA GLY A 201 6.14 -5.46 5.92
C GLY A 201 5.72 -6.01 4.56
N ALA A 202 4.65 -5.44 4.00
CA ALA A 202 4.07 -5.84 2.73
C ALA A 202 5.11 -5.82 1.58
N ILE A 203 5.84 -4.72 1.40
CA ILE A 203 6.85 -4.59 0.35
C ILE A 203 7.92 -5.69 0.47
N ALA A 204 8.42 -5.94 1.69
CA ALA A 204 9.43 -6.97 1.93
C ALA A 204 8.91 -8.37 1.55
N ALA A 205 7.69 -8.74 1.96
CA ALA A 205 7.09 -10.03 1.69
C ALA A 205 6.76 -10.22 0.19
N GLU A 206 6.27 -9.19 -0.48
CA GLU A 206 6.00 -9.20 -1.93
C GLU A 206 7.28 -9.41 -2.73
N PHE A 207 8.35 -8.63 -2.46
CA PHE A 207 9.63 -8.82 -3.15
C PHE A 207 10.27 -10.16 -2.84
N ALA A 208 10.15 -10.65 -1.59
CA ALA A 208 10.66 -11.97 -1.23
C ALA A 208 9.97 -13.08 -2.03
N SER A 209 8.64 -13.05 -2.12
CA SER A 209 7.87 -14.00 -2.94
C SER A 209 8.22 -13.89 -4.43
N MET A 210 8.23 -12.67 -4.97
CA MET A 210 8.48 -12.39 -6.38
C MET A 210 9.88 -12.86 -6.80
N TRP A 211 10.92 -12.47 -6.08
CA TRP A 211 12.29 -12.83 -6.41
C TRP A 211 12.55 -14.32 -6.23
N ASN A 212 12.01 -14.92 -5.16
CA ASN A 212 12.13 -16.37 -4.93
C ASN A 212 11.44 -17.17 -6.05
N ALA A 213 10.25 -16.77 -6.49
CA ALA A 213 9.55 -17.38 -7.61
C ALA A 213 10.36 -17.30 -8.92
N ALA A 214 11.10 -16.19 -9.13
CA ALA A 214 12.00 -16.02 -10.27
C ALA A 214 13.34 -16.82 -10.17
N GLY A 215 13.57 -17.51 -9.04
CA GLY A 215 14.76 -18.34 -8.82
C GLY A 215 15.88 -17.67 -8.01
N CYS A 216 15.64 -16.47 -7.48
CA CYS A 216 16.57 -15.79 -6.58
C CYS A 216 16.64 -16.50 -5.22
N LYS A 217 17.83 -16.69 -4.69
CA LYS A 217 18.02 -17.08 -3.28
C LYS A 217 17.79 -15.87 -2.40
N VAL A 218 16.70 -15.89 -1.63
CA VAL A 218 16.29 -14.75 -0.79
C VAL A 218 16.55 -15.01 0.68
N THR A 219 17.24 -14.08 1.34
CA THR A 219 17.37 -14.02 2.79
C THR A 219 16.64 -12.78 3.31
N MET A 220 15.66 -12.96 4.20
CA MET A 220 14.96 -11.87 4.88
C MET A 220 15.49 -11.68 6.29
N LEU A 221 15.93 -10.48 6.62
CA LEU A 221 16.30 -10.08 7.98
C LEU A 221 15.13 -9.32 8.62
N ILE A 222 14.49 -9.92 9.61
CA ILE A 222 13.31 -9.35 10.26
C ILE A 222 13.54 -9.12 11.76
N ARG A 223 13.18 -7.94 12.26
CA ARG A 223 13.44 -7.53 13.64
C ARG A 223 12.59 -8.27 14.67
N LYS A 224 11.36 -8.64 14.34
CA LYS A 224 10.44 -9.37 15.23
C LYS A 224 10.39 -10.86 14.89
N ASP A 225 9.52 -11.60 15.54
CA ASP A 225 9.41 -13.06 15.45
C ASP A 225 8.74 -13.56 14.15
N ARG A 226 8.13 -12.67 13.36
CA ARG A 226 7.38 -13.01 12.15
C ARG A 226 7.27 -11.81 11.19
N VAL A 227 6.96 -12.08 9.93
CA VAL A 227 6.53 -11.05 8.98
C VAL A 227 5.16 -10.51 9.38
N LEU A 228 4.81 -9.33 8.90
CA LEU A 228 3.55 -8.64 9.21
C LEU A 228 3.24 -8.60 10.72
N SER A 229 4.25 -8.31 11.53
CA SER A 229 4.16 -8.40 13.00
C SER A 229 3.15 -7.43 13.62
N GLY A 230 2.69 -6.41 12.89
CA GLY A 230 1.61 -5.48 13.28
C GLY A 230 0.21 -5.97 12.91
N TRP A 231 0.09 -7.08 12.17
CA TRP A 231 -1.18 -7.67 11.79
C TRP A 231 -1.64 -8.73 12.79
N ASP A 232 -2.78 -9.37 12.49
CA ASP A 232 -3.21 -10.55 13.22
C ASP A 232 -2.05 -11.56 13.36
N ARG A 233 -1.88 -12.08 14.58
CA ARG A 233 -0.75 -12.96 14.90
C ARG A 233 -0.77 -14.23 14.04
N ARG A 234 -1.95 -14.82 13.82
CA ARG A 234 -2.11 -16.08 13.06
C ARG A 234 -1.75 -15.86 11.59
N ALA A 235 -2.22 -14.77 11.00
CA ALA A 235 -1.90 -14.40 9.63
C ALA A 235 -0.38 -14.23 9.45
N GLY A 236 0.29 -13.46 10.33
CA GLY A 236 1.74 -13.27 10.27
C GLY A 236 2.54 -14.55 10.45
N VAL A 237 2.15 -15.42 11.40
CA VAL A 237 2.80 -16.74 11.62
C VAL A 237 2.61 -17.65 10.41
N THR A 238 1.38 -17.68 9.85
CA THR A 238 1.07 -18.50 8.68
C THR A 238 1.89 -18.05 7.48
N LEU A 239 1.89 -16.75 7.16
CA LEU A 239 2.67 -16.24 6.04
C LEU A 239 4.18 -16.50 6.22
N THR A 240 4.73 -16.30 7.43
CA THR A 240 6.15 -16.59 7.70
C THR A 240 6.48 -18.07 7.42
N ARG A 241 5.60 -18.98 7.81
CA ARG A 241 5.77 -20.40 7.55
C ARG A 241 5.72 -20.72 6.04
N GLU A 242 4.78 -20.13 5.31
CA GLU A 242 4.64 -20.36 3.88
C GLU A 242 5.85 -19.78 3.09
N LEU A 243 6.35 -18.60 3.44
CA LEU A 243 7.56 -18.05 2.85
C LEU A 243 8.77 -19.00 3.05
N LYS A 244 8.94 -19.55 4.27
CA LYS A 244 9.98 -20.55 4.57
C LYS A 244 9.76 -21.86 3.77
N ARG A 245 8.51 -22.31 3.64
CA ARG A 245 8.16 -23.52 2.85
C ARG A 245 8.54 -23.35 1.37
N HIS A 246 8.42 -22.14 0.83
CA HIS A 246 8.85 -21.80 -0.53
C HIS A 246 10.38 -21.61 -0.67
N GLY A 247 11.16 -21.81 0.40
CA GLY A 247 12.63 -21.76 0.35
C GLY A 247 13.23 -20.39 0.65
N ILE A 248 12.45 -19.42 1.12
CA ILE A 248 12.95 -18.12 1.59
C ILE A 248 13.54 -18.31 2.98
N ASP A 249 14.79 -17.88 3.15
CA ASP A 249 15.45 -17.89 4.47
C ASP A 249 15.00 -16.69 5.29
N VAL A 250 14.10 -16.91 6.26
CA VAL A 250 13.58 -15.84 7.13
C VAL A 250 14.27 -15.93 8.48
N ILE A 251 15.20 -14.99 8.72
CA ILE A 251 15.96 -14.84 9.95
C ILE A 251 15.25 -13.83 10.84
N ASP A 252 14.55 -14.33 11.84
CA ASP A 252 13.78 -13.51 12.78
C ASP A 252 14.64 -13.01 13.95
N ARG A 253 14.15 -11.96 14.64
CA ARG A 253 14.80 -11.30 15.78
C ARG A 253 16.21 -10.84 15.46
N SER A 254 16.45 -10.41 14.23
CA SER A 254 17.72 -9.92 13.74
C SER A 254 17.76 -8.38 13.78
N THR A 255 18.92 -7.85 14.09
CA THR A 255 19.20 -6.41 14.05
C THR A 255 20.42 -6.18 13.18
N VAL A 256 20.23 -5.46 12.07
CA VAL A 256 21.33 -5.08 11.16
C VAL A 256 22.21 -4.05 11.87
N THR A 257 23.51 -4.24 11.83
CA THR A 257 24.52 -3.36 12.44
C THR A 257 25.16 -2.45 11.40
N HIS A 258 25.57 -2.97 10.24
CA HIS A 258 26.11 -2.21 9.11
C HIS A 258 26.07 -3.04 7.82
N ILE A 259 26.35 -2.40 6.69
CA ILE A 259 26.39 -3.02 5.37
C ILE A 259 27.70 -2.65 4.68
N ASP A 260 28.50 -3.65 4.37
CA ASP A 260 29.69 -3.48 3.54
C ASP A 260 29.32 -3.65 2.06
N THR A 261 29.65 -2.66 1.24
CA THR A 261 29.43 -2.66 -0.22
C THR A 261 30.77 -2.62 -0.97
N GLY A 262 30.79 -3.21 -2.18
CA GLY A 262 31.98 -3.18 -3.05
C GLY A 262 32.81 -4.46 -3.01
N VAL A 263 32.44 -5.45 -2.23
CA VAL A 263 33.06 -6.77 -2.26
C VAL A 263 32.40 -7.57 -3.38
N ASN A 264 33.17 -7.95 -4.42
CA ASN A 264 32.67 -8.71 -5.59
C ASN A 264 31.40 -8.17 -6.25
N MET A 265 31.21 -6.84 -6.25
CA MET A 265 30.02 -6.12 -6.76
C MET A 265 28.70 -6.42 -6.02
N GLY A 266 28.73 -7.01 -4.83
CA GLY A 266 27.59 -7.26 -3.96
C GLY A 266 27.68 -6.51 -2.63
N ALA A 267 26.96 -6.99 -1.63
CA ALA A 267 26.97 -6.48 -0.26
C ALA A 267 26.98 -7.59 0.77
N LEU A 268 27.64 -7.30 1.90
CA LEU A 268 27.65 -8.12 3.12
C LEU A 268 26.85 -7.37 4.19
N VAL A 269 25.76 -7.97 4.64
CA VAL A 269 24.90 -7.41 5.68
C VAL A 269 25.27 -8.03 7.01
N HIS A 270 25.86 -7.23 7.89
CA HIS A 270 26.19 -7.63 9.24
C HIS A 270 24.99 -7.47 10.17
N TYR A 271 24.69 -8.50 10.95
CA TYR A 271 23.55 -8.48 11.85
C TYR A 271 23.80 -9.31 13.11
N THR A 272 23.11 -8.99 14.19
CA THR A 272 23.05 -9.80 15.41
C THR A 272 21.68 -10.47 15.53
N SER A 273 21.62 -11.62 16.22
CA SER A 273 20.37 -12.33 16.49
C SER A 273 20.09 -12.40 17.99
N ALA A 274 18.87 -12.04 18.40
CA ALA A 274 18.47 -12.19 19.80
C ALA A 274 18.34 -13.67 20.23
N LYS A 275 18.33 -14.61 19.29
CA LYS A 275 18.32 -16.05 19.58
C LYS A 275 19.64 -16.51 20.23
N ASP A 276 20.73 -15.84 19.91
CA ASP A 276 22.09 -16.15 20.43
C ASP A 276 22.49 -15.21 21.56
N GLY A 277 21.52 -14.53 22.19
CA GLY A 277 21.80 -13.50 23.20
C GLY A 277 22.23 -12.15 22.64
N GLY A 278 22.20 -11.96 21.31
CA GLY A 278 22.45 -10.69 20.62
C GLY A 278 23.91 -10.26 20.55
N SER A 279 24.86 -11.13 20.97
CA SER A 279 26.29 -10.81 21.04
C SER A 279 27.12 -11.36 19.88
N THR A 280 26.58 -12.33 19.14
CA THR A 280 27.27 -12.93 17.99
C THR A 280 26.90 -12.19 16.73
N GLU A 281 27.91 -11.74 15.98
CA GLU A 281 27.72 -11.15 14.67
C GLU A 281 27.62 -12.24 13.61
N HIS A 282 26.67 -12.08 12.71
CA HIS A 282 26.44 -12.92 11.55
C HIS A 282 26.50 -12.08 10.29
N ILE A 283 26.71 -12.73 9.15
CA ILE A 283 26.78 -12.10 7.84
C ILE A 283 25.77 -12.76 6.89
N ALA A 284 24.98 -11.96 6.21
CA ALA A 284 24.17 -12.36 5.06
C ALA A 284 24.71 -11.68 3.79
N GLU A 285 24.89 -12.47 2.72
CA GLU A 285 25.46 -11.99 1.46
C GLU A 285 24.38 -11.90 0.38
N GLY A 286 24.42 -10.83 -0.44
CA GLY A 286 23.54 -10.62 -1.58
C GLY A 286 24.20 -9.77 -2.67
N GLU A 287 23.79 -10.02 -3.92
CA GLU A 287 24.08 -9.08 -5.03
C GLU A 287 23.48 -7.72 -4.73
N PHE A 288 22.29 -7.72 -4.13
CA PHE A 288 21.59 -6.52 -3.68
C PHE A 288 21.01 -6.70 -2.29
N VAL A 289 20.90 -5.56 -1.61
CA VAL A 289 20.20 -5.43 -0.32
C VAL A 289 19.01 -4.51 -0.51
N LEU A 290 17.80 -5.07 -0.50
CA LEU A 290 16.57 -4.30 -0.52
C LEU A 290 16.23 -3.84 0.89
N VAL A 291 16.21 -2.52 1.13
CA VAL A 291 15.75 -1.93 2.37
C VAL A 291 14.26 -1.62 2.25
N ALA A 292 13.44 -2.38 2.97
CA ALA A 292 11.97 -2.31 2.95
C ALA A 292 11.38 -2.18 4.37
N ILE A 293 11.92 -1.21 5.16
CA ILE A 293 11.61 -0.99 6.58
C ILE A 293 10.49 0.03 6.82
N GLY A 294 9.88 0.55 5.78
CA GLY A 294 8.81 1.54 5.84
C GLY A 294 8.98 2.66 4.84
N ARG A 295 8.15 3.69 5.00
CA ARG A 295 8.14 4.89 4.17
C ARG A 295 8.06 6.10 5.07
N ASP A 296 8.66 7.21 4.65
CA ASP A 296 8.62 8.50 5.35
C ASP A 296 7.76 9.49 4.55
N PRO A 297 6.87 10.26 5.20
CA PRO A 297 6.06 11.27 4.53
C PRO A 297 6.94 12.40 3.98
N LEU A 298 6.56 12.95 2.81
CA LEU A 298 7.29 14.05 2.16
C LEU A 298 6.79 15.40 2.69
N THR A 299 7.16 15.71 3.93
CA THR A 299 6.71 16.89 4.69
C THR A 299 7.86 17.69 5.30
N SER A 300 9.10 17.41 4.88
CA SER A 300 10.31 18.06 5.43
C SER A 300 10.54 19.47 4.91
N ASP A 301 9.88 19.89 3.82
CA ASP A 301 10.05 21.20 3.21
C ASP A 301 9.59 22.32 4.16
N GLY A 302 10.44 23.33 4.34
CA GLY A 302 10.21 24.43 5.29
C GLY A 302 8.94 25.21 5.03
N TRP A 303 8.56 25.40 3.75
CA TRP A 303 7.35 26.14 3.37
C TRP A 303 6.04 25.56 3.97
N ILE A 304 6.01 24.26 4.33
CA ILE A 304 4.84 23.64 4.96
C ILE A 304 4.60 24.25 6.35
N ARG A 305 5.69 24.37 7.14
CA ARG A 305 5.63 25.01 8.46
C ARG A 305 5.45 26.52 8.36
N ASP A 306 6.06 27.16 7.36
CA ASP A 306 5.91 28.60 7.10
C ASP A 306 4.46 28.96 6.73
N ALA A 307 3.72 28.02 6.08
CA ALA A 307 2.29 28.14 5.84
C ALA A 307 1.41 27.88 7.10
N GLY A 308 2.03 27.62 8.26
CA GLY A 308 1.35 27.34 9.53
C GLY A 308 0.84 25.92 9.70
N VAL A 309 1.17 25.00 8.77
CA VAL A 309 0.73 23.60 8.82
C VAL A 309 1.51 22.83 9.89
N THR A 310 0.80 22.18 10.79
CA THR A 310 1.39 21.38 11.87
C THR A 310 1.85 20.02 11.33
N VAL A 311 3.12 19.71 11.57
CA VAL A 311 3.73 18.41 11.28
C VAL A 311 4.20 17.81 12.61
N ASP A 312 3.78 16.58 12.90
CA ASP A 312 4.13 15.88 14.15
C ASP A 312 5.59 15.37 14.16
N ASP A 313 5.99 14.74 15.28
CA ASP A 313 7.34 14.19 15.46
C ASP A 313 7.65 13.00 14.53
N HIS A 314 6.64 12.38 13.93
CA HIS A 314 6.77 11.30 12.96
C HIS A 314 6.76 11.81 11.50
N GLY A 315 6.57 13.12 11.31
CA GLY A 315 6.54 13.75 10.01
C GLY A 315 5.16 13.81 9.36
N PHE A 316 4.08 13.43 10.04
CA PHE A 316 2.73 13.50 9.49
C PHE A 316 2.09 14.87 9.71
N ILE A 317 1.32 15.32 8.71
CA ILE A 317 0.48 16.50 8.83
C ILE A 317 -0.75 16.14 9.67
N THR A 318 -1.00 16.95 10.71
CA THR A 318 -2.18 16.79 11.56
C THR A 318 -3.45 17.18 10.81
N THR A 319 -4.42 16.27 10.73
CA THR A 319 -5.73 16.48 10.10
C THR A 319 -6.86 15.92 10.95
N ASP A 320 -8.08 16.40 10.69
CA ASP A 320 -9.30 15.72 11.14
C ASP A 320 -9.68 14.56 10.18
N GLY A 321 -10.77 13.84 10.48
CA GLY A 321 -11.27 12.72 9.65
C GLY A 321 -11.74 13.12 8.24
N TYR A 322 -11.76 14.41 7.92
CA TYR A 322 -12.11 14.96 6.60
C TYR A 322 -10.87 15.42 5.81
N GLY A 323 -9.68 15.32 6.40
CA GLY A 323 -8.43 15.83 5.82
C GLY A 323 -8.21 17.34 6.04
N ARG A 324 -8.98 18.02 6.91
CA ARG A 324 -8.77 19.43 7.24
C ARG A 324 -7.57 19.58 8.14
N THR A 325 -6.66 20.50 7.81
CA THR A 325 -5.62 20.94 8.74
C THR A 325 -6.18 22.06 9.64
N PRO A 326 -5.48 22.43 10.74
CA PRO A 326 -5.86 23.60 11.53
C PRO A 326 -5.81 24.93 10.77
N VAL A 327 -5.14 24.98 9.61
CA VAL A 327 -5.04 26.19 8.76
C VAL A 327 -6.22 26.23 7.79
N ALA A 328 -7.03 27.27 7.88
CA ALA A 328 -8.21 27.43 7.04
C ALA A 328 -7.84 27.44 5.54
N GLY A 329 -8.48 26.56 4.75
CA GLY A 329 -8.24 26.41 3.32
C GLY A 329 -7.08 25.48 2.97
N ILE A 330 -6.36 24.90 3.94
CA ILE A 330 -5.31 23.91 3.68
C ILE A 330 -5.77 22.54 4.18
N TRP A 331 -5.68 21.56 3.30
CA TRP A 331 -6.09 20.17 3.49
C TRP A 331 -4.91 19.24 3.23
N ALA A 332 -4.92 18.04 3.79
CA ALA A 332 -3.90 17.03 3.52
C ALA A 332 -4.51 15.63 3.40
N VAL A 333 -4.03 14.84 2.42
CA VAL A 333 -4.52 13.49 2.12
C VAL A 333 -3.38 12.55 1.74
N GLY A 334 -3.59 11.25 1.90
CA GLY A 334 -2.63 10.20 1.55
C GLY A 334 -1.51 10.04 2.57
N ASP A 335 -0.37 9.56 2.11
CA ASP A 335 0.76 9.11 2.94
C ASP A 335 1.40 10.21 3.80
N ILE A 336 1.04 11.47 3.61
CA ILE A 336 1.48 12.59 4.45
C ILE A 336 0.62 12.78 5.70
N THR A 337 -0.46 12.02 5.85
CA THR A 337 -1.32 11.98 7.05
C THR A 337 -1.12 10.67 7.80
N GLU A 338 -1.30 10.69 9.11
CA GLU A 338 -1.20 9.49 9.94
C GLU A 338 -2.15 8.40 9.45
N GLY A 339 -1.71 7.13 9.50
CA GLY A 339 -2.47 5.95 9.08
C GLY A 339 -1.73 5.05 8.10
N HIS A 340 -2.45 4.17 7.44
CA HIS A 340 -1.86 3.23 6.49
C HIS A 340 -1.50 3.91 5.16
N ALA A 341 -0.24 3.76 4.71
CA ALA A 341 0.21 4.25 3.40
C ALA A 341 -0.33 3.35 2.28
N LEU A 342 -1.61 3.52 1.94
CA LEU A 342 -2.36 2.71 0.97
C LEU A 342 -3.09 3.60 -0.05
N ALA A 343 -3.02 3.21 -1.32
CA ALA A 343 -3.60 3.98 -2.42
C ALA A 343 -5.14 4.15 -2.28
N HIS A 344 -5.86 3.10 -1.90
CA HIS A 344 -7.31 3.13 -1.73
C HIS A 344 -7.74 3.95 -0.51
N ARG A 345 -6.95 4.01 0.57
CA ARG A 345 -7.13 4.96 1.66
C ARG A 345 -7.03 6.40 1.14
N ALA A 346 -5.98 6.68 0.35
CA ALA A 346 -5.77 8.00 -0.22
C ALA A 346 -6.88 8.37 -1.23
N PHE A 347 -7.47 7.40 -1.97
CA PHE A 347 -8.62 7.66 -2.83
C PHE A 347 -9.80 8.17 -2.03
N GLU A 348 -10.16 7.47 -0.97
CA GLU A 348 -11.30 7.84 -0.14
C GLU A 348 -11.07 9.18 0.57
N GLN A 349 -9.88 9.40 1.12
CA GLN A 349 -9.52 10.71 1.69
C GLN A 349 -9.68 11.84 0.67
N GLY A 350 -9.24 11.62 -0.58
CA GLY A 350 -9.35 12.61 -1.65
C GLY A 350 -10.80 12.92 -2.01
N ILE A 351 -11.68 11.92 -2.05
CA ILE A 351 -13.12 12.08 -2.28
C ILE A 351 -13.75 12.88 -1.14
N ILE A 352 -13.51 12.46 0.11
CA ILE A 352 -14.02 13.12 1.32
C ILE A 352 -13.58 14.60 1.37
N ALA A 353 -12.31 14.89 1.09
CA ALA A 353 -11.79 16.25 1.07
C ALA A 353 -12.48 17.10 -0.02
N ALA A 354 -12.61 16.57 -1.25
CA ALA A 354 -13.28 17.25 -2.35
C ALA A 354 -14.76 17.56 -2.03
N GLU A 355 -15.48 16.60 -1.47
CA GLU A 355 -16.88 16.76 -1.07
C GLU A 355 -17.03 17.79 0.05
N SER A 356 -16.18 17.73 1.07
CA SER A 356 -16.18 18.71 2.16
C SER A 356 -15.89 20.13 1.66
N ILE A 357 -14.92 20.31 0.74
CA ILE A 357 -14.62 21.61 0.11
C ILE A 357 -15.80 22.10 -0.74
N ALA A 358 -16.54 21.18 -1.36
CA ALA A 358 -17.74 21.52 -2.14
C ALA A 358 -18.95 21.88 -1.26
N GLY A 359 -18.86 21.71 0.06
CA GLY A 359 -19.96 21.98 1.00
C GLY A 359 -20.94 20.82 1.17
N LEU A 360 -20.56 19.62 0.75
CA LEU A 360 -21.29 18.39 1.07
C LEU A 360 -20.91 17.91 2.50
N ASP A 361 -21.67 16.98 3.02
CA ASP A 361 -21.46 16.38 4.36
C ASP A 361 -21.12 14.88 4.24
N PRO A 362 -19.90 14.54 3.74
CA PRO A 362 -19.49 13.16 3.66
C PRO A 362 -19.27 12.57 5.06
N LYS A 363 -19.31 11.23 5.17
CA LYS A 363 -18.83 10.57 6.38
C LYS A 363 -17.31 10.75 6.49
N PRO A 364 -16.77 10.96 7.71
CA PRO A 364 -15.32 10.95 7.90
C PRO A 364 -14.73 9.58 7.60
N LEU A 365 -13.44 9.55 7.24
CA LEU A 365 -12.74 8.29 7.03
C LEU A 365 -12.74 7.44 8.31
N ASP A 366 -13.12 6.17 8.19
CA ASP A 366 -13.00 5.17 9.25
C ASP A 366 -11.80 4.27 8.97
N GLU A 367 -10.71 4.47 9.71
CA GLU A 367 -9.46 3.70 9.54
C GLU A 367 -9.64 2.20 9.81
N ASP A 368 -10.61 1.81 10.64
CA ASP A 368 -10.91 0.40 10.93
C ASP A 368 -11.49 -0.34 9.70
N THR A 369 -11.99 0.38 8.69
CA THR A 369 -12.61 -0.24 7.50
C THR A 369 -11.65 -0.37 6.31
N ILE A 370 -10.39 0.07 6.44
CA ILE A 370 -9.43 0.07 5.33
C ILE A 370 -8.79 -1.31 5.17
N PRO A 371 -9.04 -2.05 4.08
CA PRO A 371 -8.44 -3.34 3.87
C PRO A 371 -6.95 -3.21 3.55
N GLN A 372 -6.14 -4.07 4.14
CA GLN A 372 -4.72 -4.20 3.89
C GLN A 372 -4.46 -5.50 3.13
N ILE A 373 -3.61 -5.44 2.11
CA ILE A 373 -3.31 -6.59 1.25
C ILE A 373 -1.80 -6.70 1.04
N VAL A 374 -1.32 -7.94 0.99
CA VAL A 374 0.05 -8.30 0.61
C VAL A 374 -0.03 -9.34 -0.50
N PHE A 375 0.46 -8.99 -1.68
CA PHE A 375 0.46 -9.84 -2.86
C PHE A 375 1.67 -10.79 -2.89
N SER A 376 1.87 -11.50 -1.78
CA SER A 376 2.81 -12.62 -1.68
C SER A 376 2.18 -13.90 -2.22
N ASN A 377 2.91 -15.01 -2.19
CA ASN A 377 2.36 -16.34 -2.48
C ASN A 377 2.53 -17.25 -1.24
N PRO A 378 1.40 -17.62 -0.56
CA PRO A 378 0.02 -17.12 -0.73
C PRO A 378 -0.13 -15.64 -0.32
N GLU A 379 -1.23 -15.01 -0.78
CA GLU A 379 -1.57 -13.64 -0.40
C GLU A 379 -1.97 -13.55 1.07
N ALA A 380 -1.81 -12.36 1.65
CA ALA A 380 -2.39 -12.05 2.95
C ALA A 380 -3.30 -10.83 2.84
N ALA A 381 -4.43 -10.85 3.54
CA ALA A 381 -5.37 -9.74 3.61
C ALA A 381 -5.94 -9.57 5.01
N SER A 382 -6.27 -8.33 5.36
CA SER A 382 -6.75 -7.96 6.70
C SER A 382 -7.66 -6.76 6.60
N VAL A 383 -8.79 -6.77 7.29
CA VAL A 383 -9.67 -5.61 7.49
C VAL A 383 -10.23 -5.65 8.89
N GLY A 384 -10.41 -4.49 9.49
CA GLY A 384 -10.97 -4.35 10.83
C GLY A 384 -9.98 -4.66 11.95
N LEU A 385 -10.52 -4.82 13.15
CA LEU A 385 -9.76 -4.97 14.38
C LEU A 385 -9.25 -6.40 14.57
N THR A 386 -8.00 -6.55 15.00
CA THR A 386 -7.56 -7.83 15.57
C THR A 386 -8.26 -8.09 16.91
N ALA A 387 -8.29 -9.35 17.34
CA ALA A 387 -8.84 -9.70 18.64
C ALA A 387 -8.12 -8.98 19.80
N THR A 388 -6.84 -8.66 19.63
CA THR A 388 -6.05 -7.91 20.61
C THR A 388 -6.50 -6.46 20.67
N ASP A 389 -6.64 -5.80 19.53
CA ASP A 389 -7.04 -4.39 19.44
C ASP A 389 -8.49 -4.22 19.90
N ALA A 390 -9.39 -5.11 19.47
CA ALA A 390 -10.79 -5.08 19.88
C ALA A 390 -10.98 -5.17 21.41
N LYS A 391 -10.15 -5.97 22.09
CA LYS A 391 -10.19 -6.09 23.57
C LYS A 391 -9.70 -4.83 24.30
N GLN A 392 -8.97 -3.95 23.64
CA GLN A 392 -8.50 -2.68 24.21
C GLN A 392 -9.52 -1.55 24.04
N ARG A 393 -10.52 -1.74 23.20
CA ARG A 393 -11.56 -0.75 22.90
C ARG A 393 -12.63 -0.73 23.99
N SER A 394 -12.88 0.41 24.61
CA SER A 394 -13.89 0.60 25.65
C SER A 394 -15.34 0.60 25.12
N ASP A 395 -15.52 0.84 23.82
CA ASP A 395 -16.81 0.84 23.13
C ASP A 395 -17.23 -0.55 22.62
N LEU A 396 -16.40 -1.58 22.87
CA LEU A 396 -16.63 -2.97 22.46
C LEU A 396 -16.70 -3.91 23.65
N SER A 397 -17.48 -4.97 23.52
CA SER A 397 -17.64 -6.01 24.56
C SER A 397 -17.85 -7.40 23.94
N ASP A 398 -17.72 -8.45 24.74
CA ASP A 398 -17.91 -9.86 24.35
C ASP A 398 -17.15 -10.25 23.07
N ILE A 399 -15.84 -9.92 23.05
CA ILE A 399 -14.97 -10.16 21.88
C ILE A 399 -14.69 -11.65 21.75
N LYS A 400 -15.00 -12.21 20.58
CA LYS A 400 -14.68 -13.60 20.20
C LYS A 400 -13.84 -13.63 18.92
N GLU A 401 -12.87 -14.54 18.88
CA GLU A 401 -12.10 -14.86 17.68
C GLU A 401 -12.48 -16.27 17.23
N THR A 402 -12.94 -16.39 15.98
CA THR A 402 -13.28 -17.66 15.35
C THR A 402 -12.26 -17.97 14.27
N VAL A 403 -11.70 -19.17 14.28
CA VAL A 403 -10.68 -19.62 13.33
C VAL A 403 -11.24 -20.75 12.47
N TYR A 404 -10.98 -20.65 11.16
CA TYR A 404 -11.34 -21.68 10.19
C TYR A 404 -10.11 -22.52 9.81
N PRO A 405 -10.23 -23.87 9.82
CA PRO A 405 -9.16 -24.75 9.35
C PRO A 405 -9.17 -24.78 7.82
N MET A 406 -8.37 -23.95 7.16
CA MET A 406 -8.38 -23.73 5.71
C MET A 406 -8.28 -25.01 4.89
N MET A 407 -7.62 -26.06 5.40
CA MET A 407 -7.54 -27.38 4.75
C MET A 407 -8.86 -28.17 4.72
N SER A 408 -9.92 -27.67 5.34
CA SER A 408 -11.28 -28.21 5.17
C SER A 408 -11.95 -27.74 3.88
N ASN A 409 -11.37 -26.79 3.17
CA ASN A 409 -11.88 -26.27 1.89
C ASN A 409 -11.21 -26.97 0.71
N ALA A 410 -12.00 -27.51 -0.22
CA ALA A 410 -11.49 -28.25 -1.38
C ALA A 410 -10.61 -27.42 -2.31
N ARG A 411 -10.93 -26.11 -2.52
CA ARG A 411 -10.12 -25.21 -3.34
C ARG A 411 -8.77 -24.92 -2.71
N MET A 412 -8.72 -24.81 -1.38
CA MET A 412 -7.46 -24.70 -0.63
C MET A 412 -6.60 -25.96 -0.80
N MET A 413 -7.19 -27.15 -0.71
CA MET A 413 -6.47 -28.40 -0.97
C MET A 413 -5.94 -28.47 -2.39
N MET A 414 -6.76 -28.09 -3.39
CA MET A 414 -6.37 -28.06 -4.81
C MET A 414 -5.24 -27.06 -5.10
N SER A 415 -5.12 -25.99 -4.34
CA SER A 415 -4.07 -24.98 -4.55
C SER A 415 -2.70 -25.41 -4.02
N GLY A 416 -2.62 -26.43 -3.18
CA GLY A 416 -1.39 -26.83 -2.50
C GLY A 416 -0.84 -25.78 -1.51
N SER A 417 -1.54 -24.66 -1.33
CA SER A 417 -1.12 -23.57 -0.44
C SER A 417 -1.58 -23.81 0.99
N GLY A 418 -0.74 -23.44 1.94
CA GLY A 418 -1.19 -23.25 3.32
C GLY A 418 -2.02 -21.97 3.47
N GLY A 419 -2.79 -21.90 4.55
CA GLY A 419 -3.62 -20.73 4.79
C GLY A 419 -4.10 -20.63 6.23
N SER A 420 -4.70 -19.49 6.55
CA SER A 420 -5.41 -19.24 7.81
C SER A 420 -6.51 -18.20 7.58
N LEU A 421 -7.59 -18.30 8.35
CA LEU A 421 -8.62 -17.29 8.44
C LEU A 421 -9.02 -17.13 9.91
N SER A 422 -8.97 -15.90 10.41
CA SER A 422 -9.49 -15.48 11.70
C SER A 422 -10.59 -14.44 11.49
N LEU A 423 -11.73 -14.62 12.14
CA LEU A 423 -12.84 -13.67 12.20
C LEU A 423 -12.99 -13.19 13.63
N VAL A 424 -12.99 -11.88 13.82
CA VAL A 424 -13.24 -11.23 15.11
C VAL A 424 -14.67 -10.71 15.13
N SER A 425 -15.42 -11.05 16.15
CA SER A 425 -16.78 -10.56 16.38
C SER A 425 -16.95 -10.03 17.79
N GLY A 426 -17.89 -9.13 17.99
CA GLY A 426 -18.16 -8.54 19.30
C GLY A 426 -19.43 -7.72 19.29
N ILE A 427 -19.73 -7.08 20.42
CA ILE A 427 -20.91 -6.22 20.62
C ILE A 427 -20.42 -4.77 20.72
N ARG A 428 -20.97 -3.87 19.90
CA ARG A 428 -20.72 -2.43 19.94
C ARG A 428 -21.64 -1.77 20.98
N ALA A 429 -21.13 -0.80 21.72
CA ALA A 429 -21.92 -0.05 22.69
C ALA A 429 -23.15 0.64 22.07
N GLN A 430 -23.03 1.04 20.79
CA GLN A 430 -24.11 1.67 20.02
C GLN A 430 -25.19 0.68 19.55
N GLN A 431 -24.93 -0.65 19.59
CA GLN A 431 -25.84 -1.73 19.19
C GLN A 431 -25.91 -2.84 20.27
N PRO A 432 -26.44 -2.54 21.48
CA PRO A 432 -26.43 -3.49 22.58
C PRO A 432 -27.17 -4.78 22.22
N GLY A 433 -26.59 -5.93 22.56
CA GLY A 433 -27.17 -7.25 22.29
C GLY A 433 -27.03 -7.75 20.87
N VAL A 434 -26.48 -6.96 19.93
CA VAL A 434 -26.22 -7.38 18.56
C VAL A 434 -24.72 -7.65 18.39
N ARG A 435 -24.37 -8.91 18.08
CA ARG A 435 -23.01 -9.28 17.72
C ARG A 435 -22.77 -8.93 16.27
N VAL A 436 -21.70 -8.20 15.97
CA VAL A 436 -21.29 -7.79 14.62
C VAL A 436 -19.92 -8.33 14.27
N VAL A 437 -19.59 -8.34 12.97
CA VAL A 437 -18.24 -8.61 12.47
C VAL A 437 -17.37 -7.36 12.73
N LEU A 438 -16.23 -7.54 13.41
CA LEU A 438 -15.29 -6.48 13.78
C LEU A 438 -13.99 -6.54 13.00
N GLY A 439 -13.63 -7.70 12.47
CA GLY A 439 -12.43 -7.85 11.67
C GLY A 439 -12.28 -9.25 11.08
N VAL A 440 -11.59 -9.31 9.95
CA VAL A 440 -11.25 -10.55 9.23
C VAL A 440 -9.81 -10.47 8.78
N HIS A 441 -9.05 -11.55 9.06
CA HIS A 441 -7.63 -11.64 8.76
C HIS A 441 -7.36 -12.98 8.11
N MET A 442 -6.75 -12.98 6.91
CA MET A 442 -6.56 -14.23 6.17
C MET A 442 -5.21 -14.31 5.46
N VAL A 443 -4.80 -15.56 5.23
CA VAL A 443 -3.74 -15.94 4.29
C VAL A 443 -4.33 -16.99 3.39
N ALA A 444 -4.43 -16.70 2.10
CA ALA A 444 -5.04 -17.59 1.09
C ALA A 444 -4.56 -17.21 -0.33
N PRO A 445 -4.70 -18.09 -1.33
CA PRO A 445 -4.26 -17.80 -2.72
C PRO A 445 -4.89 -16.56 -3.36
N VAL A 446 -6.11 -16.20 -2.97
CA VAL A 446 -6.89 -15.08 -3.53
C VAL A 446 -7.46 -14.20 -2.41
N ALA A 447 -6.68 -13.99 -1.34
CA ALA A 447 -7.10 -13.21 -0.19
C ALA A 447 -7.47 -11.77 -0.57
N SER A 448 -6.80 -11.21 -1.58
CA SER A 448 -7.05 -9.86 -2.10
C SER A 448 -8.47 -9.67 -2.66
N ASP A 449 -9.06 -10.71 -3.24
CA ASP A 449 -10.41 -10.63 -3.78
C ASP A 449 -11.47 -10.90 -2.71
N ILE A 450 -11.21 -11.84 -1.78
CA ILE A 450 -12.16 -12.21 -0.72
C ILE A 450 -12.33 -11.10 0.32
N ILE A 451 -11.28 -10.34 0.59
CA ILE A 451 -11.29 -9.31 1.65
C ILE A 451 -12.32 -8.21 1.40
N ALA A 452 -12.72 -7.96 0.15
CA ALA A 452 -13.72 -6.96 -0.20
C ALA A 452 -15.11 -7.29 0.38
N GLU A 453 -15.48 -8.58 0.46
CA GLU A 453 -16.70 -8.99 1.17
C GLU A 453 -16.56 -8.74 2.68
N ALA A 454 -15.42 -9.08 3.25
CA ALA A 454 -15.16 -8.84 4.67
C ALA A 454 -15.20 -7.34 5.03
N GLU A 455 -14.71 -6.46 4.13
CA GLU A 455 -14.79 -5.00 4.29
C GLU A 455 -16.25 -4.55 4.38
N GLN A 456 -17.14 -5.06 3.50
CA GLN A 456 -18.57 -4.73 3.55
C GLN A 456 -19.22 -5.16 4.88
N LEU A 457 -18.81 -6.30 5.43
CA LEU A 457 -19.34 -6.77 6.71
C LEU A 457 -18.86 -5.90 7.88
N VAL A 458 -17.59 -5.50 7.87
CA VAL A 458 -16.98 -4.65 8.90
C VAL A 458 -17.50 -3.23 8.79
N GLY A 459 -17.46 -2.62 7.61
CA GLY A 459 -17.83 -1.23 7.37
C GLY A 459 -19.30 -0.93 7.60
N ASN A 460 -20.18 -1.90 7.33
CA ASN A 460 -21.61 -1.79 7.59
C ASN A 460 -22.03 -2.26 8.99
N HIS A 461 -21.08 -2.68 9.84
CA HIS A 461 -21.37 -3.26 11.16
C HIS A 461 -22.41 -4.38 11.08
N THR A 462 -22.27 -5.25 10.07
CA THR A 462 -23.28 -6.27 9.75
C THR A 462 -23.47 -7.22 10.92
N PRO A 463 -24.70 -7.47 11.37
CA PRO A 463 -24.99 -8.47 12.40
C PRO A 463 -24.46 -9.84 11.97
N LEU A 464 -23.75 -10.51 12.87
CA LEU A 464 -23.13 -11.81 12.58
C LEU A 464 -24.17 -12.83 12.11
N SER A 465 -25.37 -12.84 12.72
CA SER A 465 -26.48 -13.72 12.33
C SER A 465 -26.97 -13.50 10.91
N ASP A 466 -26.88 -12.28 10.39
CA ASP A 466 -27.25 -11.94 9.01
C ASP A 466 -26.13 -12.28 8.05
N ALA A 467 -24.89 -11.94 8.39
CA ALA A 467 -23.71 -12.33 7.63
C ALA A 467 -23.60 -13.84 7.46
N ALA A 468 -23.89 -14.62 8.49
CA ALA A 468 -23.86 -16.09 8.46
C ALA A 468 -24.99 -16.73 7.62
N ARG A 469 -25.90 -15.94 7.04
CA ARG A 469 -26.93 -16.39 6.09
C ARG A 469 -26.59 -16.13 4.64
N LEU A 470 -25.47 -15.43 4.37
CA LEU A 470 -25.03 -15.17 3.01
C LEU A 470 -24.65 -16.48 2.34
N ILE A 471 -25.06 -16.62 1.07
CA ILE A 471 -24.83 -17.84 0.31
C ILE A 471 -23.53 -17.69 -0.47
N HIS A 472 -22.56 -18.57 -0.18
CA HIS A 472 -21.30 -18.65 -0.91
C HIS A 472 -21.35 -19.73 -1.97
N PRO A 473 -20.87 -19.47 -3.19
CA PRO A 473 -20.87 -20.47 -4.25
C PRO A 473 -19.89 -21.63 -3.94
N HIS A 474 -20.30 -22.86 -4.24
CA HIS A 474 -19.52 -24.08 -4.03
C HIS A 474 -19.02 -24.68 -5.36
N PRO A 475 -17.75 -25.15 -5.47
CA PRO A 475 -16.64 -24.97 -4.53
C PRO A 475 -15.82 -23.69 -4.86
N THR A 476 -15.58 -22.86 -3.88
CA THR A 476 -14.78 -21.62 -4.05
C THR A 476 -13.88 -21.35 -2.86
N PHE A 477 -12.93 -20.39 -3.01
CA PHE A 477 -12.16 -19.90 -1.88
C PHE A 477 -13.00 -19.04 -0.93
N SER A 478 -14.02 -18.33 -1.43
CA SER A 478 -14.89 -17.46 -0.60
C SER A 478 -15.72 -18.24 0.42
N GLU A 479 -15.98 -19.56 0.19
CA GLU A 479 -16.61 -20.42 1.20
C GLU A 479 -15.84 -20.44 2.53
N THR A 480 -14.53 -20.18 2.53
CA THR A 480 -13.76 -20.13 3.77
C THR A 480 -14.26 -19.02 4.70
N LEU A 481 -14.70 -17.87 4.14
CA LEU A 481 -15.34 -16.81 4.91
C LEU A 481 -16.75 -17.22 5.34
N GLY A 482 -17.57 -17.77 4.45
CA GLY A 482 -18.92 -18.22 4.76
C GLY A 482 -18.96 -19.27 5.87
N GLU A 483 -18.11 -20.29 5.80
CA GLU A 483 -17.95 -21.31 6.84
C GLU A 483 -17.47 -20.74 8.16
N THR A 484 -16.61 -19.72 8.13
CA THR A 484 -16.16 -19.02 9.32
C THR A 484 -17.30 -18.24 9.96
N LEU A 485 -18.12 -17.56 9.15
CA LEU A 485 -19.32 -16.86 9.63
C LEU A 485 -20.32 -17.80 10.26
N LEU A 486 -20.63 -18.94 9.61
CA LEU A 486 -21.48 -19.99 10.18
C LEU A 486 -20.93 -20.51 11.51
N LYS A 487 -19.63 -20.78 11.57
CA LYS A 487 -18.99 -21.24 12.80
C LYS A 487 -19.05 -20.21 13.92
N ALA A 488 -18.84 -18.93 13.58
CA ALA A 488 -18.90 -17.83 14.53
C ALA A 488 -20.31 -17.60 15.09
N ASP A 489 -21.35 -17.97 14.32
CA ASP A 489 -22.77 -17.92 14.69
C ASP A 489 -23.27 -19.25 15.31
N ASP A 490 -22.36 -20.06 15.81
CA ASP A 490 -22.65 -21.36 16.47
C ASP A 490 -23.42 -22.38 15.57
N ARG A 491 -23.28 -22.26 14.25
CA ARG A 491 -23.90 -23.14 13.25
C ARG A 491 -22.88 -23.75 12.26
N PRO A 492 -21.77 -24.35 12.75
CA PRO A 492 -20.75 -24.91 11.87
C PRO A 492 -21.34 -26.00 10.95
N LEU A 493 -20.99 -25.96 9.63
CA LEU A 493 -21.45 -26.96 8.67
C LEU A 493 -20.38 -28.03 8.43
N HIS A 494 -19.20 -27.65 7.99
CA HIS A 494 -18.11 -28.58 7.62
C HIS A 494 -16.91 -28.53 8.60
N THR A 495 -17.06 -27.87 9.76
CA THR A 495 -16.04 -27.80 10.81
C THR A 495 -16.61 -28.13 12.18
N ARG A 496 -15.73 -28.53 13.10
CA ARG A 496 -16.10 -28.75 14.53
C ARG A 496 -15.95 -27.51 15.34
#